data_51f4f22f965be4d3a2fb1a260d7f637d
#
_entry.id   51f4f22f965be4d3a2fb1a260d7f637d
#
_cell.length_a   1.000
_cell.length_b   1.000
_cell.length_c   1.000
_cell.angle_alpha   90.00
_cell.angle_beta   90.00
_cell.angle_gamma   90.00
#
_symmetry.space_group_name_H-M   'P 1'
#
loop_
_entity.id
_entity.type
_entity.pdbx_description
1 polymer ?
#
loop_
_entity_poly.entity_id
_entity_poly.type
_entity_poly.pdbx_seq_one_letter_code
_entity_poly.pdbx_strand_id
1 'polypeptide(L)'
;TLERAEKYLNTIVLGYPQQSVIYYGLRGVGKTVLLNAIECKTDDMPILMGHIEIAEKRNFTQQITNYSKKFIHKMSFKETAKDFVSRVQDLLKAFTVTYNPEDQSFKVGMEEREYIVTGDLSEDLTDLFVAMGKMADKTGYAICFFVDEIQYMKEEEIAALVNAIHRCNQLRLPLMIFGAGLPKILKTLGKVKSYSERLFRFEEIDALSGQDAKDAIVKPAEPLGGSYTEEALRWIISETQGYPYFIQELCSAIWEHLNPEQTVIGIDDVKGAVLKFYENLDRGFYRLRYDRCTPKEKMFIFAMAKCEKLPCSISNVAKIMETEVSSISPYRAQLINKSMIYATGYAEIDFTVPEFDQFLKRLNPELQLDEVEKVQKGDAGDE
;
A
#
# COMPACT_ATOMS: atom_id res chain seq x y z
N THR A 1 -13.57 -1.62 -10.30
CA THR A 1 -12.58 -2.36 -9.47
C THR A 1 -13.28 -3.14 -8.36
N LEU A 2 -14.09 -2.49 -7.49
CA LEU A 2 -14.79 -3.13 -6.37
C LEU A 2 -15.71 -4.30 -6.81
N GLU A 3 -16.54 -4.11 -7.83
CA GLU A 3 -17.41 -5.17 -8.37
C GLU A 3 -16.62 -6.39 -8.88
N ARG A 4 -15.43 -6.15 -9.43
CA ARG A 4 -14.55 -7.23 -9.89
C ARG A 4 -13.99 -8.02 -8.71
N ALA A 5 -13.57 -7.33 -7.66
CA ALA A 5 -13.12 -7.97 -6.43
C ALA A 5 -14.23 -8.83 -5.79
N GLU A 6 -15.46 -8.32 -5.75
CA GLU A 6 -16.62 -9.07 -5.26
C GLU A 6 -16.88 -10.35 -6.06
N LYS A 7 -16.71 -10.31 -7.40
CA LYS A 7 -16.79 -11.51 -8.24
C LYS A 7 -15.70 -12.54 -7.89
N TYR A 8 -14.47 -12.09 -7.57
CA TYR A 8 -13.41 -13.00 -7.14
C TYR A 8 -13.72 -13.65 -5.79
N LEU A 9 -14.23 -12.87 -4.83
CA LEU A 9 -14.67 -13.38 -3.53
C LEU A 9 -15.79 -14.44 -3.67
N ASN A 10 -16.81 -14.14 -4.47
CA ASN A 10 -17.89 -15.10 -4.75
C ASN A 10 -17.36 -16.38 -5.40
N THR A 11 -16.41 -16.27 -6.32
CA THR A 11 -15.88 -17.41 -7.05
C THR A 11 -15.04 -18.32 -6.16
N ILE A 12 -14.23 -17.76 -5.25
CA ILE A 12 -13.41 -18.57 -4.34
C ILE A 12 -14.28 -19.29 -3.29
N VAL A 13 -15.35 -18.67 -2.83
CA VAL A 13 -16.33 -19.31 -1.93
C VAL A 13 -16.99 -20.52 -2.57
N LEU A 14 -17.18 -20.50 -3.90
CA LEU A 14 -17.70 -21.64 -4.66
C LEU A 14 -16.64 -22.74 -4.90
N GLY A 15 -15.44 -22.62 -4.34
CA GLY A 15 -14.36 -23.61 -4.47
C GLY A 15 -13.56 -23.51 -5.78
N TYR A 16 -13.76 -22.45 -6.58
CA TYR A 16 -12.94 -22.24 -7.79
C TYR A 16 -11.70 -21.41 -7.44
N PRO A 17 -10.49 -21.86 -7.83
CA PRO A 17 -9.26 -21.13 -7.56
C PRO A 17 -9.26 -19.77 -8.28
N GLN A 18 -8.82 -18.73 -7.58
CA GLN A 18 -8.69 -17.38 -8.11
C GLN A 18 -7.25 -16.89 -8.02
N GLN A 19 -6.83 -16.08 -8.99
CA GLN A 19 -5.59 -15.35 -8.87
C GLN A 19 -5.72 -14.33 -7.75
N SER A 20 -4.68 -14.21 -6.92
CA SER A 20 -4.55 -13.11 -5.98
C SER A 20 -4.40 -11.78 -6.72
N VAL A 21 -4.82 -10.68 -6.11
CA VAL A 21 -4.81 -9.36 -6.75
C VAL A 21 -3.86 -8.42 -6.02
N ILE A 22 -3.06 -7.69 -6.77
CA ILE A 22 -2.18 -6.64 -6.24
C ILE A 22 -2.63 -5.29 -6.83
N TYR A 23 -3.20 -4.45 -6.00
CA TYR A 23 -3.51 -3.07 -6.31
C TYR A 23 -2.27 -2.21 -6.11
N TYR A 24 -1.81 -1.53 -7.15
CA TYR A 24 -0.66 -0.66 -7.05
C TYR A 24 -0.98 0.75 -7.56
N GLY A 25 -0.30 1.74 -7.03
CA GLY A 25 -0.50 3.13 -7.42
C GLY A 25 0.19 4.09 -6.46
N LEU A 26 0.15 5.37 -6.76
CA LEU A 26 0.79 6.40 -5.95
C LEU A 26 0.15 6.52 -4.55
N ARG A 27 0.76 7.30 -3.66
CA ARG A 27 0.21 7.55 -2.32
C ARG A 27 -1.02 8.44 -2.41
N GLY A 28 -2.09 8.12 -1.70
CA GLY A 28 -3.32 8.92 -1.66
C GLY A 28 -4.34 8.62 -2.76
N VAL A 29 -4.10 7.63 -3.65
CA VAL A 29 -5.07 7.19 -4.67
C VAL A 29 -6.19 6.29 -4.11
N GLY A 30 -6.25 6.06 -2.79
CA GLY A 30 -7.35 5.33 -2.17
C GLY A 30 -7.15 3.80 -2.08
N LYS A 31 -5.93 3.25 -2.23
CA LYS A 31 -5.67 1.80 -2.15
C LYS A 31 -6.15 1.15 -0.86
N THR A 32 -5.82 1.73 0.30
CA THR A 32 -6.29 1.26 1.61
C THR A 32 -7.82 1.34 1.72
N VAL A 33 -8.43 2.41 1.21
CA VAL A 33 -9.89 2.57 1.18
C VAL A 33 -10.53 1.47 0.33
N LEU A 34 -9.93 1.15 -0.82
CA LEU A 34 -10.39 0.06 -1.68
C LEU A 34 -10.27 -1.30 -0.96
N LEU A 35 -9.14 -1.59 -0.30
CA LEU A 35 -8.99 -2.83 0.46
C LEU A 35 -10.06 -2.95 1.55
N ASN A 36 -10.31 -1.90 2.33
CA ASN A 36 -11.35 -1.87 3.36
C ASN A 36 -12.75 -2.05 2.76
N ALA A 37 -13.03 -1.44 1.61
CA ALA A 37 -14.31 -1.61 0.92
C ALA A 37 -14.52 -3.05 0.41
N ILE A 38 -13.44 -3.73 -0.03
CA ILE A 38 -13.49 -5.15 -0.42
C ILE A 38 -13.67 -6.03 0.83
N GLU A 39 -12.99 -5.70 1.91
CA GLU A 39 -13.07 -6.39 3.19
C GLU A 39 -14.51 -6.39 3.72
N CYS A 40 -15.20 -5.24 3.72
CA CYS A 40 -16.61 -5.15 4.10
C CYS A 40 -17.54 -6.06 3.27
N LYS A 41 -17.15 -6.42 2.05
CA LYS A 41 -17.93 -7.39 1.24
C LYS A 41 -17.81 -8.82 1.72
N THR A 42 -16.86 -9.13 2.58
CA THR A 42 -16.67 -10.48 3.13
C THR A 42 -17.55 -10.78 4.33
N ASP A 43 -18.19 -9.78 4.96
CA ASP A 43 -18.92 -9.92 6.24
C ASP A 43 -20.04 -10.97 6.19
N ASP A 44 -20.77 -11.04 5.08
CA ASP A 44 -21.87 -11.98 4.87
C ASP A 44 -21.45 -13.25 4.11
N MET A 45 -20.13 -13.45 3.88
CA MET A 45 -19.61 -14.59 3.15
C MET A 45 -18.92 -15.59 4.08
N PRO A 46 -18.86 -16.89 3.73
CA PRO A 46 -18.09 -17.87 4.48
C PRO A 46 -16.57 -17.70 4.23
N ILE A 47 -16.07 -16.50 4.50
CA ILE A 47 -14.67 -16.10 4.32
C ILE A 47 -14.03 -15.85 5.69
N LEU A 48 -12.87 -16.42 5.89
CA LEU A 48 -11.98 -16.13 7.00
C LEU A 48 -11.01 -15.03 6.55
N MET A 49 -11.22 -13.84 7.07
CA MET A 49 -10.54 -12.64 6.63
C MET A 49 -9.44 -12.21 7.61
N GLY A 50 -8.28 -11.85 7.09
CA GLY A 50 -7.16 -11.30 7.86
C GLY A 50 -6.57 -10.05 7.20
N HIS A 51 -6.62 -8.91 7.92
CA HIS A 51 -6.03 -7.66 7.46
C HIS A 51 -4.63 -7.46 8.04
N ILE A 52 -3.62 -7.42 7.17
CA ILE A 52 -2.20 -7.31 7.50
C ILE A 52 -1.69 -5.98 6.97
N GLU A 53 -1.32 -5.07 7.85
CA GLU A 53 -0.62 -3.84 7.49
C GLU A 53 0.88 -4.02 7.73
N ILE A 54 1.67 -3.88 6.68
CA ILE A 54 3.13 -3.99 6.77
C ILE A 54 3.72 -2.65 7.20
N ALA A 55 4.38 -2.65 8.35
CA ALA A 55 5.07 -1.48 8.89
C ALA A 55 6.41 -1.89 9.51
N GLU A 56 7.36 -0.95 9.66
CA GLU A 56 8.70 -1.20 10.19
C GLU A 56 8.73 -1.94 11.54
N LYS A 57 7.68 -1.77 12.37
CA LYS A 57 7.59 -2.37 13.70
C LYS A 57 6.63 -3.55 13.79
N ARG A 58 5.94 -3.91 12.70
CA ARG A 58 4.97 -5.02 12.68
C ARG A 58 5.55 -6.17 11.89
N ASN A 59 5.79 -7.29 12.58
CA ASN A 59 6.33 -8.49 11.97
C ASN A 59 5.23 -9.22 11.15
N PHE A 60 5.49 -9.48 9.87
CA PHE A 60 4.59 -10.21 8.98
C PHE A 60 4.23 -11.59 9.53
N THR A 61 5.23 -12.37 9.97
CA THR A 61 5.01 -13.73 10.51
C THR A 61 4.15 -13.73 11.77
N GLN A 62 4.28 -12.70 12.62
CA GLN A 62 3.44 -12.50 13.80
C GLN A 62 1.97 -12.28 13.42
N GLN A 63 1.70 -11.46 12.42
CA GLN A 63 0.35 -11.18 11.97
C GLN A 63 -0.28 -12.44 11.34
N ILE A 64 0.46 -13.16 10.48
CA ILE A 64 0.04 -14.46 9.93
C ILE A 64 -0.32 -15.43 11.08
N THR A 65 0.56 -15.58 12.07
CA THR A 65 0.31 -16.43 13.25
C THR A 65 -1.00 -16.07 13.94
N ASN A 66 -1.22 -14.78 14.21
CA ASN A 66 -2.40 -14.32 14.93
C ASN A 66 -3.70 -14.59 14.17
N TYR A 67 -3.74 -14.34 12.86
CA TYR A 67 -4.91 -14.67 12.03
C TYR A 67 -5.10 -16.17 11.88
N SER A 68 -4.02 -16.94 11.69
CA SER A 68 -4.08 -18.39 11.62
C SER A 68 -4.70 -19.01 12.87
N LYS A 69 -4.35 -18.52 14.09
CA LYS A 69 -4.99 -18.94 15.34
C LYS A 69 -6.51 -18.73 15.32
N LYS A 70 -6.95 -17.52 14.90
CA LYS A 70 -8.38 -17.18 14.81
C LYS A 70 -9.10 -18.06 13.79
N PHE A 71 -8.49 -18.31 12.64
CA PHE A 71 -9.10 -19.11 11.56
C PHE A 71 -9.24 -20.57 11.97
N ILE A 72 -8.19 -21.17 12.52
CA ILE A 72 -8.22 -22.55 13.02
C ILE A 72 -9.28 -22.70 14.11
N HIS A 73 -9.34 -21.74 15.04
CA HIS A 73 -10.35 -21.74 16.08
C HIS A 73 -11.78 -21.72 15.48
N LYS A 74 -12.06 -20.80 14.53
CA LYS A 74 -13.38 -20.71 13.89
C LYS A 74 -13.73 -21.96 13.09
N MET A 75 -12.79 -22.56 12.39
CA MET A 75 -12.98 -23.81 11.64
C MET A 75 -13.15 -25.03 12.54
N SER A 76 -12.52 -25.06 13.73
CA SER A 76 -12.53 -26.21 14.64
C SER A 76 -13.92 -26.56 15.19
N PHE A 77 -14.88 -25.65 15.15
CA PHE A 77 -16.27 -25.92 15.52
C PHE A 77 -17.02 -26.77 14.50
N LYS A 78 -16.51 -26.94 13.30
CA LYS A 78 -17.12 -27.80 12.28
C LYS A 78 -16.70 -29.25 12.49
N GLU A 79 -17.66 -30.18 12.46
CA GLU A 79 -17.38 -31.60 12.65
C GLU A 79 -16.43 -32.16 11.60
N THR A 80 -16.50 -31.66 10.38
CA THR A 80 -15.62 -31.98 9.24
C THR A 80 -14.15 -31.56 9.44
N ALA A 81 -13.86 -30.74 10.46
CA ALA A 81 -12.51 -30.28 10.77
C ALA A 81 -11.71 -31.24 11.67
N LYS A 82 -12.37 -32.19 12.38
CA LYS A 82 -11.76 -32.98 13.48
C LYS A 82 -10.43 -33.63 13.08
N ASP A 83 -10.33 -34.19 11.89
CA ASP A 83 -9.14 -34.87 11.41
C ASP A 83 -7.98 -33.92 11.03
N PHE A 84 -8.26 -32.63 10.90
CA PHE A 84 -7.29 -31.63 10.48
C PHE A 84 -6.80 -30.74 11.62
N VAL A 85 -7.61 -30.54 12.66
CA VAL A 85 -7.37 -29.56 13.73
C VAL A 85 -6.00 -29.77 14.39
N SER A 86 -5.71 -30.99 14.87
CA SER A 86 -4.46 -31.28 15.58
C SER A 86 -3.25 -30.98 14.69
N ARG A 87 -3.28 -31.46 13.45
CA ARG A 87 -2.18 -31.29 12.50
C ARG A 87 -1.93 -29.80 12.18
N VAL A 88 -2.99 -29.02 11.92
CA VAL A 88 -2.85 -27.60 11.61
C VAL A 88 -2.40 -26.80 12.84
N GLN A 89 -2.87 -27.19 14.03
CA GLN A 89 -2.40 -26.58 15.29
C GLN A 89 -0.92 -26.89 15.56
N ASP A 90 -0.47 -28.10 15.30
CA ASP A 90 0.94 -28.48 15.51
C ASP A 90 1.86 -27.72 14.54
N LEU A 91 1.48 -27.62 13.26
CA LEU A 91 2.20 -26.80 12.29
C LEU A 91 2.24 -25.32 12.71
N LEU A 92 1.12 -24.77 13.17
CA LEU A 92 1.08 -23.39 13.63
C LEU A 92 1.93 -23.15 14.88
N LYS A 93 1.94 -24.12 15.82
CA LYS A 93 2.82 -24.05 16.99
C LYS A 93 4.30 -24.03 16.58
N ALA A 94 4.68 -24.96 15.71
CA ALA A 94 6.05 -25.06 15.20
C ALA A 94 6.46 -23.77 14.46
N PHE A 95 5.62 -23.25 13.57
CA PHE A 95 5.83 -21.97 12.89
C PHE A 95 5.96 -20.79 13.88
N THR A 96 5.09 -20.75 14.91
CA THR A 96 5.12 -19.67 15.92
C THR A 96 6.42 -19.69 16.72
N VAL A 97 6.84 -20.86 17.21
CA VAL A 97 8.07 -21.00 18.00
C VAL A 97 9.32 -20.59 17.19
N THR A 98 9.33 -20.93 15.90
CA THR A 98 10.47 -20.63 15.01
C THR A 98 10.55 -19.14 14.64
N TYR A 99 9.44 -18.53 14.26
CA TYR A 99 9.45 -17.17 13.69
C TYR A 99 9.00 -16.08 14.66
N ASN A 100 8.35 -16.45 15.77
CA ASN A 100 7.84 -15.52 16.78
C ASN A 100 8.14 -16.05 18.20
N PRO A 101 9.41 -16.22 18.59
CA PRO A 101 9.79 -16.87 19.85
C PRO A 101 9.35 -16.10 21.11
N GLU A 102 8.98 -14.81 20.96
CA GLU A 102 8.47 -14.00 22.06
C GLU A 102 6.97 -14.25 22.35
N ASP A 103 6.26 -14.92 21.44
CA ASP A 103 4.85 -15.27 21.63
C ASP A 103 4.70 -16.43 22.63
N GLN A 104 4.34 -16.09 23.87
CA GLN A 104 4.23 -17.05 24.97
C GLN A 104 2.97 -17.92 24.92
N SER A 105 2.07 -17.73 23.95
CA SER A 105 0.78 -18.44 23.91
C SER A 105 0.88 -19.95 23.73
N PHE A 106 2.05 -20.47 23.33
CA PHE A 106 2.30 -21.91 23.14
C PHE A 106 3.39 -22.49 24.06
N LYS A 107 3.90 -21.75 25.03
CA LYS A 107 4.94 -22.24 25.94
C LYS A 107 4.49 -23.27 26.97
N VAL A 108 3.19 -23.57 27.08
CA VAL A 108 2.65 -24.53 28.04
C VAL A 108 2.11 -25.74 27.30
N GLY A 109 2.81 -26.88 27.42
CA GLY A 109 2.36 -28.21 26.93
C GLY A 109 3.05 -28.72 25.69
N MET A 110 4.38 -28.69 25.66
CA MET A 110 5.17 -29.43 24.66
C MET A 110 5.15 -30.92 24.99
N GLU A 111 4.19 -31.67 24.46
CA GLU A 111 4.44 -33.09 24.14
C GLU A 111 5.11 -33.14 22.76
N GLU A 112 6.27 -33.81 22.73
CA GLU A 112 7.09 -34.00 21.53
C GLU A 112 6.32 -34.80 20.46
N ARG A 113 5.63 -34.09 19.56
CA ARG A 113 5.30 -34.61 18.24
C ARG A 113 6.19 -33.88 17.24
N GLU A 114 7.10 -34.62 16.64
CA GLU A 114 8.03 -34.15 15.62
C GLU A 114 7.31 -33.62 14.38
N TYR A 115 6.94 -32.33 14.39
CA TYR A 115 6.80 -31.58 13.15
C TYR A 115 8.10 -30.83 12.91
N ILE A 116 8.85 -31.28 11.94
CA ILE A 116 10.11 -30.65 11.52
C ILE A 116 9.72 -29.36 10.80
N VAL A 117 9.90 -28.21 11.48
CA VAL A 117 10.01 -26.92 10.83
C VAL A 117 11.39 -26.86 10.24
N THR A 118 11.50 -26.56 8.95
CA THR A 118 12.80 -26.58 8.24
C THR A 118 13.67 -25.38 8.61
N GLY A 119 13.07 -24.30 9.14
CA GLY A 119 13.70 -23.00 9.35
C GLY A 119 13.78 -22.17 8.06
N ASP A 120 13.29 -22.71 6.94
CA ASP A 120 13.05 -21.95 5.70
C ASP A 120 11.64 -21.37 5.70
N LEU A 121 11.53 -20.04 5.78
CA LEU A 121 10.24 -19.35 5.85
C LEU A 121 9.33 -19.72 4.66
N SER A 122 9.90 -19.96 3.49
CA SER A 122 9.15 -20.28 2.28
C SER A 122 8.50 -21.68 2.35
N GLU A 123 9.21 -22.66 2.87
CA GLU A 123 8.67 -24.02 3.04
C GLU A 123 7.64 -24.04 4.17
N ASP A 124 7.99 -23.48 5.31
CA ASP A 124 7.17 -23.51 6.52
C ASP A 124 5.85 -22.75 6.35
N LEU A 125 5.88 -21.58 5.69
CA LEU A 125 4.67 -20.81 5.36
C LEU A 125 3.80 -21.54 4.32
N THR A 126 4.43 -22.21 3.36
CA THR A 126 3.73 -23.02 2.37
C THR A 126 2.99 -24.18 3.03
N ASP A 127 3.62 -24.89 3.93
CA ASP A 127 3.00 -26.01 4.65
C ASP A 127 1.84 -25.55 5.53
N LEU A 128 2.01 -24.43 6.24
CA LEU A 128 0.94 -23.82 7.04
C LEU A 128 -0.25 -23.43 6.17
N PHE A 129 -0.03 -22.72 5.05
CA PHE A 129 -1.11 -22.26 4.17
C PHE A 129 -1.83 -23.42 3.48
N VAL A 130 -1.08 -24.45 3.04
CA VAL A 130 -1.68 -25.65 2.45
C VAL A 130 -2.53 -26.41 3.48
N ALA A 131 -2.05 -26.55 4.71
CA ALA A 131 -2.81 -27.22 5.76
C ALA A 131 -4.10 -26.45 6.13
N MET A 132 -4.00 -25.13 6.28
CA MET A 132 -5.14 -24.25 6.52
C MET A 132 -6.13 -24.24 5.34
N GLY A 133 -5.63 -24.20 4.12
CA GLY A 133 -6.46 -24.22 2.91
C GLY A 133 -7.24 -25.53 2.76
N LYS A 134 -6.62 -26.67 3.07
CA LYS A 134 -7.30 -27.98 3.11
C LYS A 134 -8.40 -28.01 4.18
N MET A 135 -8.11 -27.47 5.36
CA MET A 135 -9.10 -27.38 6.44
C MET A 135 -10.25 -26.46 6.07
N ALA A 136 -9.96 -25.32 5.41
CA ALA A 136 -10.98 -24.39 4.93
C ALA A 136 -11.89 -25.03 3.88
N ASP A 137 -11.32 -25.72 2.89
CA ASP A 137 -12.06 -26.47 1.87
C ASP A 137 -13.03 -27.49 2.50
N LYS A 138 -12.58 -28.29 3.47
CA LYS A 138 -13.40 -29.28 4.17
C LYS A 138 -14.48 -28.68 5.07
N THR A 139 -14.27 -27.48 5.55
CA THR A 139 -15.23 -26.79 6.45
C THR A 139 -16.15 -25.82 5.72
N GLY A 140 -16.01 -25.67 4.40
CA GLY A 140 -16.82 -24.78 3.57
C GLY A 140 -16.48 -23.30 3.77
N TYR A 141 -15.24 -22.98 4.20
CA TYR A 141 -14.73 -21.63 4.27
C TYR A 141 -13.73 -21.37 3.14
N ALA A 142 -13.60 -20.11 2.76
CA ALA A 142 -12.44 -19.60 2.04
C ALA A 142 -11.57 -18.73 2.97
N ILE A 143 -10.28 -18.61 2.65
CA ILE A 143 -9.34 -17.74 3.38
C ILE A 143 -8.93 -16.59 2.47
N CYS A 144 -9.05 -15.36 2.98
CA CYS A 144 -8.63 -14.17 2.28
C CYS A 144 -7.74 -13.29 3.17
N PHE A 145 -6.50 -13.04 2.75
CA PHE A 145 -5.64 -12.06 3.40
C PHE A 145 -5.65 -10.75 2.61
N PHE A 146 -5.84 -9.65 3.33
CA PHE A 146 -5.67 -8.29 2.84
C PHE A 146 -4.32 -7.79 3.33
N VAL A 147 -3.40 -7.49 2.41
CA VAL A 147 -2.03 -7.10 2.76
C VAL A 147 -1.78 -5.68 2.27
N ASP A 148 -1.85 -4.71 3.17
CA ASP A 148 -1.57 -3.31 2.84
C ASP A 148 -0.08 -2.97 3.00
N GLU A 149 0.36 -1.95 2.27
CA GLU A 149 1.76 -1.48 2.23
C GLU A 149 2.78 -2.61 1.90
N ILE A 150 2.37 -3.57 1.05
CA ILE A 150 3.14 -4.80 0.71
C ILE A 150 4.58 -4.51 0.24
N GLN A 151 4.88 -3.31 -0.25
CA GLN A 151 6.23 -2.93 -0.67
C GLN A 151 7.24 -2.78 0.48
N TYR A 152 6.79 -2.81 1.73
CA TYR A 152 7.68 -2.81 2.90
C TYR A 152 8.00 -4.20 3.42
N MET A 153 7.43 -5.25 2.83
CA MET A 153 7.84 -6.62 3.13
C MET A 153 9.30 -6.85 2.71
N LYS A 154 9.99 -7.68 3.47
CA LYS A 154 11.32 -8.16 3.09
C LYS A 154 11.23 -9.07 1.87
N GLU A 155 12.30 -9.13 1.08
CA GLU A 155 12.33 -9.97 -0.13
C GLU A 155 12.08 -11.47 0.22
N GLU A 156 12.60 -11.96 1.35
CA GLU A 156 12.35 -13.31 1.85
C GLU A 156 10.88 -13.58 2.19
N GLU A 157 10.20 -12.60 2.79
CA GLU A 157 8.78 -12.69 3.14
C GLU A 157 7.89 -12.69 1.89
N ILE A 158 8.24 -11.84 0.90
CA ILE A 158 7.56 -11.83 -0.40
C ILE A 158 7.74 -13.16 -1.13
N ALA A 159 8.97 -13.70 -1.13
CA ALA A 159 9.27 -15.00 -1.75
C ALA A 159 8.47 -16.13 -1.10
N ALA A 160 8.41 -16.16 0.22
CA ALA A 160 7.64 -17.13 0.98
C ALA A 160 6.13 -17.04 0.65
N LEU A 161 5.59 -15.82 0.63
CA LEU A 161 4.18 -15.58 0.30
C LEU A 161 3.84 -16.03 -1.12
N VAL A 162 4.68 -15.70 -2.10
CA VAL A 162 4.52 -16.11 -3.51
C VAL A 162 4.53 -17.63 -3.64
N ASN A 163 5.46 -18.33 -2.97
CA ASN A 163 5.54 -19.78 -3.01
C ASN A 163 4.32 -20.44 -2.36
N ALA A 164 3.88 -19.95 -1.20
CA ALA A 164 2.71 -20.47 -0.50
C ALA A 164 1.43 -20.33 -1.34
N ILE A 165 1.19 -19.15 -1.93
CA ILE A 165 0.05 -18.91 -2.83
C ILE A 165 0.12 -19.79 -4.08
N HIS A 166 1.32 -19.91 -4.69
CA HIS A 166 1.50 -20.78 -5.84
C HIS A 166 1.09 -22.22 -5.52
N ARG A 167 1.56 -22.75 -4.38
CA ARG A 167 1.22 -24.10 -4.00
C ARG A 167 -0.27 -24.29 -3.68
N CYS A 168 -0.88 -23.33 -3.00
CA CYS A 168 -2.34 -23.33 -2.78
C CYS A 168 -3.12 -23.34 -4.09
N ASN A 169 -2.73 -22.53 -5.07
CA ASN A 169 -3.36 -22.50 -6.40
C ASN A 169 -3.21 -23.82 -7.17
N GLN A 170 -2.01 -24.44 -7.13
CA GLN A 170 -1.79 -25.75 -7.73
C GLN A 170 -2.70 -26.84 -7.14
N LEU A 171 -2.95 -26.76 -5.83
CA LEU A 171 -3.80 -27.70 -5.10
C LEU A 171 -5.29 -27.30 -5.13
N ARG A 172 -5.63 -26.18 -5.80
CA ARG A 172 -6.99 -25.62 -5.89
C ARG A 172 -7.62 -25.35 -4.53
N LEU A 173 -6.81 -24.89 -3.58
CA LEU A 173 -7.29 -24.55 -2.23
C LEU A 173 -7.97 -23.17 -2.22
N PRO A 174 -9.02 -22.97 -1.40
CA PRO A 174 -9.76 -21.72 -1.34
C PRO A 174 -9.03 -20.67 -0.48
N LEU A 175 -7.86 -20.22 -0.97
CA LEU A 175 -7.02 -19.23 -0.32
C LEU A 175 -6.52 -18.22 -1.36
N MET A 176 -6.73 -16.91 -1.10
CA MET A 176 -6.27 -15.83 -1.95
C MET A 176 -5.81 -14.61 -1.15
N ILE A 177 -5.17 -13.67 -1.84
CA ILE A 177 -4.69 -12.42 -1.26
C ILE A 177 -5.16 -11.25 -2.11
N PHE A 178 -5.58 -10.18 -1.43
CA PHE A 178 -5.65 -8.83 -1.96
C PHE A 178 -4.51 -8.01 -1.36
N GLY A 179 -3.54 -7.63 -2.18
CA GLY A 179 -2.43 -6.78 -1.75
C GLY A 179 -2.59 -5.35 -2.24
N ALA A 180 -2.07 -4.38 -1.49
CA ALA A 180 -1.96 -3.00 -1.91
C ALA A 180 -0.55 -2.47 -1.68
N GLY A 181 -0.05 -1.67 -2.63
CA GLY A 181 1.29 -1.12 -2.50
C GLY A 181 1.65 -0.05 -3.52
N LEU A 182 2.88 0.46 -3.40
CA LEU A 182 3.46 1.40 -4.34
C LEU A 182 3.93 0.70 -5.62
N PRO A 183 4.08 1.39 -6.76
CA PRO A 183 4.48 0.79 -8.04
C PRO A 183 5.79 -0.01 -7.98
N LYS A 184 6.68 0.28 -7.03
CA LYS A 184 7.93 -0.50 -6.86
C LYS A 184 7.70 -1.99 -6.59
N ILE A 185 6.50 -2.39 -6.13
CA ILE A 185 6.18 -3.80 -5.87
C ILE A 185 6.24 -4.66 -7.14
N LEU A 186 5.90 -4.11 -8.29
CA LEU A 186 5.97 -4.80 -9.58
C LEU A 186 7.40 -5.29 -9.86
N LYS A 187 8.38 -4.43 -9.63
CA LYS A 187 9.80 -4.77 -9.80
C LYS A 187 10.26 -5.81 -8.80
N THR A 188 9.80 -5.71 -7.55
CA THR A 188 10.18 -6.66 -6.49
C THR A 188 9.61 -8.05 -6.79
N LEU A 189 8.33 -8.15 -7.13
CA LEU A 189 7.69 -9.43 -7.49
C LEU A 189 8.31 -10.05 -8.75
N GLY A 190 8.63 -9.25 -9.77
CA GLY A 190 9.30 -9.72 -10.99
C GLY A 190 10.71 -10.28 -10.74
N LYS A 191 11.43 -9.76 -9.73
CA LYS A 191 12.75 -10.27 -9.34
C LYS A 191 12.67 -11.56 -8.53
N VAL A 192 11.68 -11.67 -7.64
CA VAL A 192 11.54 -12.79 -6.71
C VAL A 192 11.30 -14.11 -7.45
N LYS A 193 10.34 -14.12 -8.40
CA LYS A 193 10.03 -15.32 -9.20
C LYS A 193 9.47 -14.93 -10.57
N SER A 194 10.00 -15.56 -11.62
CA SER A 194 9.56 -15.35 -13.01
C SER A 194 8.10 -15.74 -13.29
N TYR A 195 7.47 -16.55 -12.43
CA TYR A 195 6.08 -16.96 -12.58
C TYR A 195 5.09 -16.11 -11.77
N SER A 196 5.55 -15.12 -10.99
CA SER A 196 4.67 -14.24 -10.20
C SER A 196 3.66 -13.50 -11.07
N GLU A 197 4.00 -13.18 -12.32
CA GLU A 197 3.08 -12.59 -13.30
C GLU A 197 1.83 -13.43 -13.59
N ARG A 198 1.93 -14.76 -13.43
CA ARG A 198 0.80 -15.68 -13.62
C ARG A 198 0.01 -15.95 -12.34
N LEU A 199 0.59 -15.65 -11.18
CA LEU A 199 -0.04 -15.86 -9.89
C LEU A 199 -0.89 -14.69 -9.45
N PHE A 200 -0.48 -13.49 -9.81
CA PHE A 200 -1.13 -12.25 -9.40
C PHE A 200 -1.74 -11.55 -10.61
N ARG A 201 -2.88 -10.97 -10.36
CA ARG A 201 -3.46 -9.93 -11.21
C ARG A 201 -3.01 -8.59 -10.68
N PHE A 202 -2.35 -7.81 -11.51
CA PHE A 202 -1.91 -6.47 -11.17
C PHE A 202 -2.93 -5.46 -11.68
N GLU A 203 -3.49 -4.66 -10.78
CA GLU A 203 -4.45 -3.61 -11.11
C GLU A 203 -3.91 -2.25 -10.63
N GLU A 204 -3.74 -1.34 -11.56
CA GLU A 204 -3.33 0.02 -11.25
C GLU A 204 -4.51 0.81 -10.68
N ILE A 205 -4.25 1.52 -9.58
CA ILE A 205 -5.18 2.45 -8.96
C ILE A 205 -4.59 3.84 -9.12
N ASP A 206 -5.32 4.67 -9.82
CA ASP A 206 -4.91 6.02 -10.19
C ASP A 206 -5.97 7.04 -9.79
N ALA A 207 -5.82 8.28 -10.23
CA ALA A 207 -6.78 9.35 -10.02
C ALA A 207 -8.18 8.95 -10.51
N LEU A 208 -9.19 9.45 -9.83
CA LEU A 208 -10.59 9.25 -10.22
C LEU A 208 -10.92 10.09 -11.45
N SER A 209 -11.76 9.57 -12.32
CA SER A 209 -12.18 10.25 -13.52
C SER A 209 -13.71 10.23 -13.69
N GLY A 210 -14.23 11.17 -14.46
CA GLY A 210 -15.63 11.21 -14.85
C GLY A 210 -16.59 11.15 -13.65
N GLN A 211 -17.47 10.16 -13.64
CA GLN A 211 -18.50 10.00 -12.61
C GLN A 211 -17.92 9.61 -11.26
N ASP A 212 -16.85 8.79 -11.22
CA ASP A 212 -16.22 8.38 -9.94
C ASP A 212 -15.67 9.58 -9.17
N ALA A 213 -15.07 10.56 -9.86
CA ALA A 213 -14.60 11.80 -9.23
C ALA A 213 -15.76 12.66 -8.71
N LYS A 214 -16.86 12.78 -9.48
CA LYS A 214 -18.08 13.47 -9.02
C LYS A 214 -18.67 12.78 -7.79
N ASP A 215 -18.79 11.48 -7.82
CA ASP A 215 -19.34 10.68 -6.72
C ASP A 215 -18.50 10.83 -5.44
N ALA A 216 -17.18 10.92 -5.55
CA ALA A 216 -16.31 11.14 -4.41
C ALA A 216 -16.48 12.52 -3.75
N ILE A 217 -17.01 13.50 -4.46
CA ILE A 217 -17.35 14.85 -3.95
C ILE A 217 -18.77 14.89 -3.42
N VAL A 218 -19.73 14.38 -4.19
CA VAL A 218 -21.16 14.57 -3.93
C VAL A 218 -21.69 13.64 -2.84
N LYS A 219 -21.36 12.34 -2.90
CA LYS A 219 -21.89 11.34 -1.95
C LYS A 219 -21.58 11.63 -0.48
N PRO A 220 -20.38 12.12 -0.09
CA PRO A 220 -20.13 12.51 1.29
C PRO A 220 -20.91 13.75 1.75
N ALA A 221 -21.31 14.64 0.85
CA ALA A 221 -22.03 15.86 1.16
C ALA A 221 -23.55 15.64 1.30
N GLU A 222 -24.12 14.69 0.56
CA GLU A 222 -25.58 14.42 0.56
C GLU A 222 -26.15 14.15 1.96
N PRO A 223 -25.57 13.31 2.84
CA PRO A 223 -26.08 13.07 4.18
C PRO A 223 -26.08 14.32 5.07
N LEU A 224 -25.25 15.32 4.74
CA LEU A 224 -25.15 16.60 5.42
C LEU A 224 -26.09 17.66 4.80
N GLY A 225 -26.89 17.28 3.80
CA GLY A 225 -27.79 18.17 3.08
C GLY A 225 -27.08 19.11 2.08
N GLY A 226 -25.80 18.85 1.81
CA GLY A 226 -24.98 19.66 0.91
C GLY A 226 -25.11 19.23 -0.55
N SER A 227 -24.97 20.20 -1.45
CA SER A 227 -24.92 19.98 -2.90
C SER A 227 -23.91 20.93 -3.54
N TYR A 228 -23.40 20.56 -4.71
CA TYR A 228 -22.44 21.36 -5.46
C TYR A 228 -23.03 21.80 -6.81
N THR A 229 -22.70 23.02 -7.23
CA THR A 229 -22.99 23.42 -8.60
C THR A 229 -22.10 22.68 -9.59
N GLU A 230 -22.56 22.48 -10.83
CA GLU A 230 -21.77 21.83 -11.88
C GLU A 230 -20.44 22.56 -12.18
N GLU A 231 -20.40 23.86 -12.00
CA GLU A 231 -19.19 24.67 -12.16
C GLU A 231 -18.20 24.39 -11.03
N ALA A 232 -18.66 24.34 -9.78
CA ALA A 232 -17.85 23.98 -8.62
C ALA A 232 -17.26 22.57 -8.76
N LEU A 233 -18.07 21.58 -9.16
CA LEU A 233 -17.62 20.21 -9.41
C LEU A 233 -16.51 20.13 -10.45
N ARG A 234 -16.73 20.77 -11.61
CA ARG A 234 -15.71 20.80 -12.67
C ARG A 234 -14.41 21.43 -12.20
N TRP A 235 -14.50 22.50 -11.43
CA TRP A 235 -13.32 23.20 -10.93
C TRP A 235 -12.56 22.35 -9.89
N ILE A 236 -13.26 21.75 -8.92
CA ILE A 236 -12.65 20.84 -7.92
C ILE A 236 -11.92 19.70 -8.63
N ILE A 237 -12.57 19.03 -9.59
CA ILE A 237 -11.97 17.90 -10.33
C ILE A 237 -10.74 18.37 -11.12
N SER A 238 -10.80 19.53 -11.77
CA SER A 238 -9.67 20.07 -12.52
C SER A 238 -8.49 20.44 -11.62
N GLU A 239 -8.76 21.12 -10.49
CA GLU A 239 -7.73 21.55 -9.55
C GLU A 239 -7.03 20.37 -8.85
N THR A 240 -7.81 19.37 -8.47
CA THR A 240 -7.32 18.18 -7.80
C THR A 240 -6.84 17.10 -8.77
N GLN A 241 -7.01 17.31 -10.08
CA GLN A 241 -6.77 16.31 -11.13
C GLN A 241 -7.44 14.95 -10.86
N GLY A 242 -8.55 14.96 -10.13
CA GLY A 242 -9.27 13.77 -9.69
C GLY A 242 -8.55 12.94 -8.62
N TYR A 243 -7.48 13.46 -8.02
CA TYR A 243 -6.70 12.74 -7.03
C TYR A 243 -7.48 12.61 -5.71
N PRO A 244 -7.81 11.38 -5.23
CA PRO A 244 -8.76 11.19 -4.13
C PRO A 244 -8.40 11.96 -2.86
N TYR A 245 -7.12 11.93 -2.47
CA TYR A 245 -6.66 12.66 -1.28
C TYR A 245 -6.83 14.18 -1.44
N PHE A 246 -6.52 14.73 -2.63
CA PHE A 246 -6.67 16.15 -2.88
C PHE A 246 -8.15 16.58 -2.95
N ILE A 247 -9.02 15.73 -3.52
CA ILE A 247 -10.47 15.96 -3.50
C ILE A 247 -10.94 16.09 -2.04
N GLN A 248 -10.55 15.15 -1.17
CA GLN A 248 -10.97 15.19 0.24
C GLN A 248 -10.45 16.42 0.97
N GLU A 249 -9.16 16.77 0.80
CA GLU A 249 -8.56 17.95 1.42
C GLU A 249 -9.22 19.25 0.94
N LEU A 250 -9.47 19.38 -0.36
CA LEU A 250 -10.14 20.58 -0.90
C LEU A 250 -11.60 20.67 -0.42
N CYS A 251 -12.33 19.56 -0.47
CA CYS A 251 -13.70 19.53 0.05
C CYS A 251 -13.74 19.84 1.55
N SER A 252 -12.80 19.32 2.35
CA SER A 252 -12.69 19.65 3.78
C SER A 252 -12.45 21.15 3.99
N ALA A 253 -11.50 21.73 3.25
CA ALA A 253 -11.22 23.16 3.32
C ALA A 253 -12.44 24.02 2.91
N ILE A 254 -13.24 23.59 1.93
CA ILE A 254 -14.47 24.26 1.54
C ILE A 254 -15.47 24.22 2.71
N TRP A 255 -15.74 23.03 3.26
CA TRP A 255 -16.71 22.85 4.33
C TRP A 255 -16.34 23.60 5.62
N GLU A 256 -15.04 23.78 5.93
CA GLU A 256 -14.58 24.60 7.06
C GLU A 256 -14.93 26.08 6.92
N HIS A 257 -15.15 26.58 5.70
CA HIS A 257 -15.43 28.00 5.42
C HIS A 257 -16.89 28.31 5.11
N LEU A 258 -17.73 27.26 4.96
CA LEU A 258 -19.16 27.47 4.68
C LEU A 258 -19.90 28.07 5.87
N ASN A 259 -20.89 28.91 5.58
CA ASN A 259 -21.86 29.30 6.60
C ASN A 259 -22.67 28.07 7.05
N PRO A 260 -22.99 27.93 8.35
CA PRO A 260 -23.70 26.76 8.88
C PRO A 260 -25.05 26.43 8.21
N GLU A 261 -25.72 27.43 7.62
CA GLU A 261 -27.01 27.27 6.94
C GLU A 261 -26.88 27.07 5.42
N GLN A 262 -25.66 27.16 4.89
CA GLN A 262 -25.44 27.05 3.45
C GLN A 262 -25.46 25.57 3.01
N THR A 263 -26.35 25.25 2.06
CA THR A 263 -26.52 23.91 1.52
C THR A 263 -26.04 23.76 0.08
N VAL A 264 -25.84 24.86 -0.63
CA VAL A 264 -25.36 24.84 -2.03
C VAL A 264 -23.98 25.48 -2.11
N ILE A 265 -23.04 24.71 -2.60
CA ILE A 265 -21.64 25.10 -2.74
C ILE A 265 -21.38 25.54 -4.18
N GLY A 266 -21.04 26.80 -4.34
CA GLY A 266 -20.75 27.44 -5.62
C GLY A 266 -19.24 27.55 -5.88
N ILE A 267 -18.91 28.12 -7.05
CA ILE A 267 -17.52 28.33 -7.47
C ILE A 267 -16.76 29.29 -6.56
N ASP A 268 -17.43 30.31 -6.00
CA ASP A 268 -16.80 31.29 -5.13
C ASP A 268 -16.39 30.69 -3.79
N ASP A 269 -17.19 29.76 -3.24
CA ASP A 269 -16.86 29.00 -2.03
C ASP A 269 -15.61 28.17 -2.26
N VAL A 270 -15.55 27.49 -3.42
CA VAL A 270 -14.39 26.67 -3.79
C VAL A 270 -13.14 27.52 -3.92
N LYS A 271 -13.18 28.63 -4.66
CA LYS A 271 -12.04 29.53 -4.84
C LYS A 271 -11.58 30.15 -3.52
N GLY A 272 -12.51 30.47 -2.62
CA GLY A 272 -12.20 30.97 -1.28
C GLY A 272 -11.41 29.99 -0.40
N ALA A 273 -11.59 28.68 -0.61
CA ALA A 273 -10.94 27.63 0.15
C ALA A 273 -9.55 27.21 -0.38
N VAL A 274 -9.17 27.61 -1.60
CA VAL A 274 -7.95 27.13 -2.29
C VAL A 274 -6.67 27.43 -1.51
N LEU A 275 -6.54 28.62 -0.98
CA LEU A 275 -5.36 29.01 -0.19
C LEU A 275 -5.17 28.06 1.00
N LYS A 276 -6.26 27.80 1.72
CA LYS A 276 -6.26 26.90 2.88
C LYS A 276 -5.94 25.47 2.49
N PHE A 277 -6.47 25.00 1.37
CA PHE A 277 -6.17 23.70 0.80
C PHE A 277 -4.66 23.51 0.56
N TYR A 278 -4.01 24.45 -0.13
CA TYR A 278 -2.57 24.36 -0.37
C TYR A 278 -1.75 24.50 0.92
N GLU A 279 -2.14 25.35 1.87
CA GLU A 279 -1.51 25.42 3.18
C GLU A 279 -1.56 24.09 3.93
N ASN A 280 -2.70 23.40 3.92
CA ASN A 280 -2.88 22.11 4.57
C ASN A 280 -2.01 21.04 3.89
N LEU A 281 -2.00 20.99 2.56
CA LEU A 281 -1.14 20.08 1.80
C LEU A 281 0.35 20.31 2.09
N ASP A 282 0.77 21.57 2.05
CA ASP A 282 2.17 21.94 2.25
C ASP A 282 2.64 21.59 3.67
N ARG A 283 1.85 21.87 4.70
CA ARG A 283 2.20 21.59 6.10
C ARG A 283 2.09 20.11 6.47
N GLY A 284 1.01 19.44 6.07
CA GLY A 284 0.68 18.08 6.48
C GLY A 284 1.23 17.02 5.54
N PHE A 285 0.95 17.15 4.25
CA PHE A 285 1.20 16.07 3.29
C PHE A 285 2.62 16.09 2.70
N TYR A 286 3.13 17.28 2.31
CA TYR A 286 4.42 17.41 1.65
C TYR A 286 5.58 17.60 2.64
N ARG A 287 5.43 18.51 3.61
CA ARG A 287 6.49 18.89 4.54
C ARG A 287 7.03 17.72 5.34
N LEU A 288 6.15 16.88 5.87
CA LEU A 288 6.53 15.69 6.64
C LEU A 288 7.43 14.73 5.86
N ARG A 289 7.28 14.67 4.55
CA ARG A 289 8.12 13.85 3.67
C ARG A 289 9.44 14.52 3.37
N TYR A 290 9.39 15.81 3.05
CA TYR A 290 10.57 16.63 2.79
C TYR A 290 11.55 16.61 3.97
N ASP A 291 11.06 16.72 5.20
CA ASP A 291 11.89 16.77 6.41
C ASP A 291 12.57 15.43 6.75
N ARG A 292 12.15 14.31 6.15
CA ARG A 292 12.84 13.02 6.25
C ARG A 292 14.06 12.90 5.31
N CYS A 293 14.24 13.86 4.41
CA CYS A 293 15.34 13.86 3.47
C CYS A 293 16.58 14.53 4.07
N THR A 294 17.74 13.92 3.86
CA THR A 294 19.04 14.52 4.17
C THR A 294 19.31 15.73 3.25
N PRO A 295 20.23 16.61 3.59
CA PRO A 295 20.56 17.76 2.72
C PRO A 295 20.87 17.38 1.27
N LYS A 296 21.66 16.32 1.04
CA LYS A 296 21.98 15.86 -0.33
C LYS A 296 20.79 15.24 -1.06
N GLU A 297 19.92 14.55 -0.34
CA GLU A 297 18.65 14.07 -0.90
C GLU A 297 17.71 15.23 -1.25
N LYS A 298 17.69 16.30 -0.43
CA LYS A 298 16.94 17.54 -0.73
C LYS A 298 17.44 18.20 -2.01
N MET A 299 18.77 18.28 -2.20
CA MET A 299 19.36 18.77 -3.47
C MET A 299 18.88 17.93 -4.66
N PHE A 300 18.88 16.59 -4.51
CA PHE A 300 18.46 15.68 -5.56
C PHE A 300 16.98 15.87 -5.96
N ILE A 301 16.06 15.87 -4.99
CA ILE A 301 14.62 16.07 -5.27
C ILE A 301 14.35 17.47 -5.81
N PHE A 302 15.11 18.45 -5.39
CA PHE A 302 15.01 19.80 -5.94
C PHE A 302 15.49 19.88 -7.39
N ALA A 303 16.57 19.17 -7.74
CA ALA A 303 17.00 19.04 -9.12
C ALA A 303 15.96 18.33 -9.99
N MET A 304 15.26 17.32 -9.46
CA MET A 304 14.11 16.71 -10.14
C MET A 304 12.99 17.72 -10.40
N ALA A 305 12.66 18.56 -9.41
CA ALA A 305 11.62 19.59 -9.55
C ALA A 305 11.98 20.68 -10.57
N LYS A 306 13.27 20.85 -10.87
CA LYS A 306 13.78 21.76 -11.92
C LYS A 306 13.78 21.14 -13.33
N CYS A 307 13.54 19.83 -13.48
CA CYS A 307 13.42 19.21 -14.79
C CYS A 307 12.21 19.79 -15.55
N GLU A 308 12.32 19.91 -16.87
CA GLU A 308 11.23 20.47 -17.72
C GLU A 308 9.94 19.66 -17.61
N LYS A 309 10.07 18.34 -17.40
CA LYS A 309 8.93 17.42 -17.19
C LYS A 309 9.30 16.25 -16.30
N LEU A 310 8.28 15.69 -15.66
CA LEU A 310 8.29 14.41 -14.95
C LEU A 310 7.49 13.37 -15.73
N PRO A 311 7.88 12.09 -15.71
CA PRO A 311 9.13 11.52 -15.19
C PRO A 311 10.38 12.12 -15.84
N CYS A 312 11.48 12.25 -15.09
CA CYS A 312 12.73 12.77 -15.62
C CYS A 312 13.85 11.71 -15.60
N SER A 313 14.84 11.88 -16.50
CA SER A 313 15.99 10.99 -16.54
C SER A 313 17.00 11.34 -15.43
N ILE A 314 17.67 10.31 -14.90
CA ILE A 314 18.75 10.48 -13.91
C ILE A 314 19.90 11.34 -14.47
N SER A 315 20.12 11.30 -15.79
CA SER A 315 21.12 12.13 -16.47
C SER A 315 20.76 13.61 -16.43
N ASN A 316 19.47 13.96 -16.56
CA ASN A 316 19.02 15.35 -16.44
C ASN A 316 19.19 15.86 -15.01
N VAL A 317 18.88 15.02 -14.01
CA VAL A 317 19.11 15.36 -12.59
C VAL A 317 20.61 15.60 -12.34
N ALA A 318 21.49 14.73 -12.83
CA ALA A 318 22.93 14.88 -12.69
C ALA A 318 23.45 16.18 -13.36
N LYS A 319 22.93 16.51 -14.56
CA LYS A 319 23.24 17.74 -15.25
C LYS A 319 22.83 18.99 -14.46
N ILE A 320 21.62 19.00 -13.87
CA ILE A 320 21.14 20.12 -13.05
C ILE A 320 21.97 20.23 -11.76
N MET A 321 22.44 19.11 -11.20
CA MET A 321 23.30 19.08 -10.02
C MET A 321 24.79 19.31 -10.35
N GLU A 322 25.14 19.57 -11.63
CA GLU A 322 26.52 19.78 -12.12
C GLU A 322 27.48 18.66 -11.68
N THR A 323 27.04 17.41 -11.73
CA THR A 323 27.80 16.24 -11.25
C THR A 323 27.59 15.01 -12.13
N GLU A 324 28.35 13.96 -11.87
CA GLU A 324 28.24 12.69 -12.58
C GLU A 324 27.10 11.81 -12.03
N VAL A 325 26.47 11.03 -12.91
CA VAL A 325 25.40 10.09 -12.53
C VAL A 325 25.84 9.11 -11.43
N SER A 326 27.10 8.68 -11.47
CA SER A 326 27.70 7.79 -10.46
C SER A 326 27.64 8.40 -9.05
N SER A 327 27.87 9.70 -8.92
CA SER A 327 27.89 10.43 -7.66
C SER A 327 26.51 10.58 -7.02
N ILE A 328 25.45 10.63 -7.82
CA ILE A 328 24.07 10.78 -7.32
C ILE A 328 23.31 9.45 -7.18
N SER A 329 23.86 8.35 -7.71
CA SER A 329 23.22 7.03 -7.64
C SER A 329 22.90 6.55 -6.23
N PRO A 330 23.74 6.79 -5.19
CA PRO A 330 23.41 6.45 -3.81
C PRO A 330 22.15 7.21 -3.30
N TYR A 331 22.03 8.50 -3.61
CA TYR A 331 20.87 9.31 -3.19
C TYR A 331 19.59 8.84 -3.87
N ARG A 332 19.67 8.50 -5.17
CA ARG A 332 18.57 7.86 -5.88
C ARG A 332 18.09 6.59 -5.17
N ALA A 333 19.02 5.71 -4.80
CA ALA A 333 18.69 4.47 -4.11
C ALA A 333 18.05 4.72 -2.73
N GLN A 334 18.59 5.67 -1.96
CA GLN A 334 18.03 6.05 -0.65
C GLN A 334 16.64 6.65 -0.78
N LEU A 335 16.39 7.54 -1.74
CA LEU A 335 15.09 8.15 -1.98
C LEU A 335 14.05 7.13 -2.45
N ILE A 336 14.44 6.13 -3.26
CA ILE A 336 13.56 5.00 -3.62
C ILE A 336 13.24 4.16 -2.38
N ASN A 337 14.22 3.88 -1.53
CA ASN A 337 14.00 3.13 -0.29
C ASN A 337 13.07 3.87 0.68
N LYS A 338 13.23 5.19 0.81
CA LYS A 338 12.32 6.07 1.57
C LYS A 338 10.95 6.24 0.91
N SER A 339 10.74 5.67 -0.27
CA SER A 339 9.51 5.82 -1.06
C SER A 339 9.14 7.29 -1.33
N MET A 340 10.16 8.12 -1.57
CA MET A 340 10.01 9.51 -2.02
C MET A 340 9.85 9.58 -3.54
N ILE A 341 10.62 8.76 -4.22
CA ILE A 341 10.62 8.62 -5.68
C ILE A 341 10.49 7.15 -6.08
N TYR A 342 10.13 6.89 -7.32
CA TYR A 342 10.11 5.55 -7.90
C TYR A 342 10.66 5.56 -9.33
N ALA A 343 11.10 4.40 -9.81
CA ALA A 343 11.54 4.26 -11.20
C ALA A 343 10.32 3.96 -12.08
N THR A 344 10.07 4.81 -13.06
CA THR A 344 9.00 4.65 -14.07
C THR A 344 9.47 3.82 -15.26
N GLY A 345 10.79 3.83 -15.54
CA GLY A 345 11.41 3.12 -16.64
C GLY A 345 12.92 2.97 -16.47
N TYR A 346 13.60 2.63 -17.57
CA TYR A 346 15.06 2.59 -17.58
C TYR A 346 15.63 4.00 -17.40
N ALA A 347 16.36 4.18 -16.30
CA ALA A 347 16.98 5.47 -15.92
C ALA A 347 16.00 6.65 -15.75
N GLU A 348 14.69 6.41 -15.68
CA GLU A 348 13.67 7.42 -15.41
C GLU A 348 13.14 7.30 -13.98
N ILE A 349 12.80 8.44 -13.40
CA ILE A 349 12.30 8.55 -12.03
C ILE A 349 11.19 9.60 -11.93
N ASP A 350 10.27 9.36 -11.00
CA ASP A 350 9.20 10.30 -10.65
C ASP A 350 8.93 10.29 -9.14
N PHE A 351 8.21 11.29 -8.67
CA PHE A 351 7.77 11.36 -7.28
C PHE A 351 6.64 10.37 -7.00
N THR A 352 6.64 9.77 -5.81
CA THR A 352 5.55 8.89 -5.35
C THR A 352 4.31 9.66 -4.91
N VAL A 353 4.41 10.98 -4.88
CA VAL A 353 3.37 11.91 -4.47
C VAL A 353 3.18 12.92 -5.59
N PRO A 354 1.96 13.08 -6.14
CA PRO A 354 1.69 14.08 -7.17
C PRO A 354 1.99 15.50 -6.69
N GLU A 355 2.34 16.37 -7.63
CA GLU A 355 2.61 17.80 -7.39
C GLU A 355 3.68 18.11 -6.32
N PHE A 356 4.49 17.11 -5.95
CA PHE A 356 5.58 17.34 -5.00
C PHE A 356 6.62 18.31 -5.54
N ASP A 357 6.83 18.33 -6.86
CA ASP A 357 7.66 19.31 -7.56
C ASP A 357 7.11 20.74 -7.40
N GLN A 358 5.78 20.92 -7.45
CA GLN A 358 5.14 22.21 -7.25
C GLN A 358 5.29 22.70 -5.80
N PHE A 359 5.16 21.79 -4.83
CA PHE A 359 5.47 22.08 -3.44
C PHE A 359 6.92 22.54 -3.26
N LEU A 360 7.89 21.84 -3.86
CA LEU A 360 9.30 22.22 -3.77
C LEU A 360 9.56 23.59 -4.37
N LYS A 361 8.91 23.94 -5.47
CA LYS A 361 8.98 25.28 -6.09
C LYS A 361 8.36 26.36 -5.19
N ARG A 362 7.24 26.08 -4.52
CA ARG A 362 6.63 27.01 -3.54
C ARG A 362 7.50 27.18 -2.30
N LEU A 363 8.11 26.10 -1.82
CA LEU A 363 8.90 26.09 -0.60
C LEU A 363 10.12 27.02 -0.71
N ASN A 364 10.79 27.02 -1.85
CA ASN A 364 11.97 27.85 -2.09
C ASN A 364 12.17 28.15 -3.58
N PRO A 365 11.46 29.16 -4.11
CA PRO A 365 11.53 29.52 -5.53
C PRO A 365 12.91 29.92 -6.00
N GLU A 366 13.71 30.52 -5.11
CA GLU A 366 15.03 31.09 -5.40
C GLU A 366 16.19 30.18 -4.95
N LEU A 367 15.91 29.00 -4.42
CA LEU A 367 16.98 28.10 -3.96
C LEU A 367 17.91 27.70 -5.11
N GLN A 368 19.14 28.20 -5.08
CA GLN A 368 20.20 27.79 -5.96
C GLN A 368 20.94 26.61 -5.34
N LEU A 369 21.36 25.64 -6.17
CA LEU A 369 22.09 24.44 -5.71
C LEU A 369 23.39 24.83 -4.98
N ASP A 370 24.02 25.92 -5.40
CA ASP A 370 25.25 26.47 -4.80
C ASP A 370 25.12 26.92 -3.35
N GLU A 371 23.94 27.38 -2.92
CA GLU A 371 23.74 27.82 -1.53
C GLU A 371 23.68 26.63 -0.56
N VAL A 372 23.16 25.50 -1.01
CA VAL A 372 23.09 24.29 -0.21
C VAL A 372 24.48 23.68 0.00
N GLU A 373 25.38 23.78 -0.98
CA GLU A 373 26.78 23.37 -0.83
C GLU A 373 27.57 24.25 0.13
N LYS A 374 27.30 25.56 0.16
CA LYS A 374 27.97 26.51 1.07
C LYS A 374 27.63 26.24 2.54
N VAL A 375 26.39 25.89 2.83
CA VAL A 375 25.95 25.53 4.20
C VAL A 375 26.65 24.25 4.68
N GLN A 376 26.89 23.27 3.79
CA GLN A 376 27.58 22.03 4.14
C GLN A 376 29.10 22.18 4.35
N LYS A 377 29.72 23.16 3.68
CA LYS A 377 31.17 23.47 3.88
C LYS A 377 31.40 24.27 5.15
N GLY A 378 30.38 24.97 5.64
CA GLY A 378 30.46 25.69 6.93
C GLY A 378 30.39 24.78 8.16
N ASP A 379 29.60 23.70 8.09
CA ASP A 379 29.47 22.74 9.22
C ASP A 379 30.64 21.73 9.32
N ALA A 380 31.49 21.64 8.29
CA ALA A 380 32.65 20.73 8.29
C ALA A 380 33.95 21.42 8.77
N GLY A 381 33.86 22.67 9.22
CA GLY A 381 35.01 23.49 9.62
C GLY A 381 35.14 23.72 11.14
N ASP A 382 34.22 23.20 11.94
CA ASP A 382 34.20 23.36 13.42
C ASP A 382 34.21 22.02 14.18
N GLU A 383 34.99 21.03 13.71
CA GLU A 383 35.41 19.87 14.51
C GLU A 383 36.92 19.78 14.65
#